data_649155d15bddf1765594d78cf32fa1fc
#
_entry.id   649155d15bddf1765594d78cf32fa1fc
#
_cell.length_a   1.000
_cell.length_b   1.000
_cell.length_c   1.000
_cell.angle_alpha   90.00
_cell.angle_beta   90.00
_cell.angle_gamma   90.00
#
_symmetry.space_group_name_H-M   'P 1'
#
loop_
_entity.id
_entity.type
_entity.pdbx_description
1 polymer ?
#
loop_
_entity_poly.entity_id
_entity_poly.type
_entity_poly.pdbx_seq_one_letter_code
_entity_poly.pdbx_strand_id
1 'polypeptide(L)'
;MQSHTTRISQCSPRQRRFCAAAAWTLLPCLACLLWAAGANNTAAAQVAEQTRAFTIASDTLSLEAPAGWQRVQPKSGIVETEFSIPAADAGVADQIGRMTVMGAGGSVTANVDRWYGQFSQPDGSSTKEKAVTKTLKLAGCSVTLVDLSGTFKDMPGGPFAGGKSIDRPDYRMLAAIVETPKSGNYFLKFYGPGKIVAAHADGFRTMVEGMVAAGK
;
A
#
# COMPACT_ATOMS: atom_id res chain seq x y z
N MET A 1 -54.76 -9.91 -40.79
CA MET A 1 -54.98 -9.14 -42.04
C MET A 1 -53.61 -8.66 -42.52
N GLN A 2 -53.27 -9.19 -43.71
CA GLN A 2 -52.30 -8.74 -44.70
C GLN A 2 -50.83 -8.63 -44.24
N SER A 3 -49.93 -9.58 -44.52
CA SER A 3 -49.41 -10.07 -45.85
C SER A 3 -48.80 -8.97 -46.72
N HIS A 4 -47.48 -9.10 -46.95
CA HIS A 4 -46.78 -9.02 -48.24
C HIS A 4 -45.28 -9.15 -47.97
N THR A 5 -44.62 -10.26 -48.16
CA THR A 5 -44.19 -10.96 -49.39
C THR A 5 -43.12 -10.18 -50.20
N THR A 6 -41.92 -10.73 -50.16
CA THR A 6 -40.96 -11.11 -51.20
C THR A 6 -40.46 -10.05 -52.20
N ARG A 7 -39.14 -9.95 -52.35
CA ARG A 7 -38.45 -10.22 -53.61
C ARG A 7 -36.98 -10.54 -53.50
N ILE A 8 -36.69 -11.73 -53.94
CA ILE A 8 -35.38 -12.23 -54.35
C ILE A 8 -35.05 -11.63 -55.72
N SER A 9 -33.81 -11.25 -55.94
CA SER A 9 -33.28 -11.07 -57.29
C SER A 9 -31.87 -11.65 -57.37
N GLN A 10 -31.80 -12.76 -58.08
CA GLN A 10 -30.57 -13.39 -58.59
C GLN A 10 -30.16 -12.68 -59.90
N CYS A 11 -28.85 -12.67 -60.16
CA CYS A 11 -28.24 -12.95 -61.49
C CYS A 11 -26.70 -12.75 -61.30
N SER A 12 -25.93 -13.75 -61.35
CA SER A 12 -25.30 -14.63 -62.35
C SER A 12 -24.14 -14.02 -63.16
N PRO A 13 -23.24 -14.83 -63.67
CA PRO A 13 -21.78 -14.69 -63.58
C PRO A 13 -21.12 -14.44 -64.99
N ARG A 14 -19.85 -14.15 -65.02
CA ARG A 14 -18.81 -14.30 -66.05
C ARG A 14 -17.81 -13.16 -65.89
N GLN A 15 -16.52 -13.37 -65.88
CA GLN A 15 -15.63 -14.05 -66.79
C GLN A 15 -14.23 -14.19 -66.21
N ARG A 16 -13.63 -15.29 -66.54
CA ARG A 16 -12.21 -15.61 -66.38
C ARG A 16 -11.32 -14.66 -67.20
N ARG A 17 -10.12 -14.33 -66.66
CA ARG A 17 -8.84 -14.43 -67.38
C ARG A 17 -7.64 -14.30 -66.47
N PHE A 18 -6.84 -15.31 -66.55
CA PHE A 18 -5.41 -15.51 -66.28
C PHE A 18 -4.55 -14.24 -66.28
N CYS A 19 -3.61 -14.11 -65.34
CA CYS A 19 -2.18 -14.05 -65.61
C CYS A 19 -1.32 -14.01 -64.37
N ALA A 20 -0.38 -14.93 -64.32
CA ALA A 20 1.01 -14.83 -63.92
C ALA A 20 1.39 -14.63 -62.44
N ALA A 21 2.07 -15.62 -61.99
CA ALA A 21 2.87 -15.78 -60.80
C ALA A 21 3.91 -14.65 -60.59
N ALA A 22 3.98 -14.14 -59.37
CA ALA A 22 5.23 -13.64 -58.82
C ALA A 22 5.32 -14.16 -57.38
N ALA A 23 6.15 -15.15 -57.19
CA ALA A 23 6.55 -15.68 -55.88
C ALA A 23 7.42 -14.62 -55.20
N TRP A 24 6.90 -13.95 -54.17
CA TRP A 24 7.71 -13.23 -53.21
C TRP A 24 7.73 -14.03 -51.91
N THR A 25 8.87 -14.62 -51.71
CA THR A 25 9.28 -15.26 -50.48
C THR A 25 9.24 -14.25 -49.32
N LEU A 26 8.19 -14.34 -48.50
CA LEU A 26 8.14 -13.66 -47.22
C LEU A 26 9.04 -14.44 -46.21
N LEU A 27 10.25 -13.95 -45.99
CA LEU A 27 11.01 -14.26 -44.78
C LEU A 27 10.30 -13.60 -43.61
N PRO A 28 9.81 -14.33 -42.62
CA PRO A 28 9.32 -13.70 -41.40
C PRO A 28 10.53 -13.16 -40.62
N CYS A 29 10.56 -11.87 -40.43
CA CYS A 29 11.54 -11.18 -39.64
C CYS A 29 11.37 -11.61 -38.17
N LEU A 30 12.19 -12.59 -37.74
CA LEU A 30 12.24 -13.09 -36.34
C LEU A 30 12.65 -11.99 -35.31
N ALA A 31 13.01 -10.80 -35.77
CA ALA A 31 13.43 -9.69 -34.93
C ALA A 31 12.29 -8.92 -34.25
N CYS A 32 11.03 -9.05 -34.73
CA CYS A 32 9.90 -8.32 -34.13
C CYS A 32 9.32 -8.98 -32.87
N LEU A 33 9.59 -10.28 -32.65
CA LEU A 33 9.05 -11.00 -31.48
C LEU A 33 9.81 -10.74 -30.16
N LEU A 34 11.06 -10.26 -30.24
CA LEU A 34 11.86 -9.97 -29.05
C LEU A 34 11.61 -8.56 -28.46
N TRP A 35 10.98 -7.66 -29.20
CA TRP A 35 10.72 -6.30 -28.71
C TRP A 35 9.39 -6.16 -27.96
N ALA A 36 8.44 -7.06 -28.17
CA ALA A 36 7.15 -7.02 -27.47
C ALA A 36 7.23 -7.51 -26.01
N ALA A 37 8.22 -8.37 -25.68
CA ALA A 37 8.40 -8.88 -24.31
C ALA A 37 9.04 -7.85 -23.36
N GLY A 38 9.83 -6.89 -23.87
CA GLY A 38 10.47 -5.84 -23.07
C GLY A 38 9.55 -4.71 -22.64
N ALA A 39 8.54 -4.40 -23.46
CA ALA A 39 7.62 -3.29 -23.19
C ALA A 39 6.59 -3.61 -22.08
N ASN A 40 6.21 -4.88 -21.95
CA ASN A 40 5.25 -5.29 -20.91
C ASN A 40 5.87 -5.33 -19.51
N ASN A 41 7.17 -5.66 -19.40
CA ASN A 41 7.86 -5.69 -18.12
C ASN A 41 8.14 -4.27 -17.57
N THR A 42 8.42 -3.31 -18.44
CA THR A 42 8.63 -1.91 -18.02
C THR A 42 7.32 -1.25 -17.56
N ALA A 43 6.21 -1.49 -18.25
CA ALA A 43 4.91 -0.96 -17.85
C ALA A 43 4.43 -1.55 -16.51
N ALA A 44 4.58 -2.86 -16.30
CA ALA A 44 4.23 -3.52 -15.04
C ALA A 44 5.13 -3.05 -13.89
N ALA A 45 6.42 -2.84 -14.13
CA ALA A 45 7.35 -2.31 -13.13
C ALA A 45 7.01 -0.85 -12.77
N GLN A 46 6.67 0.00 -13.75
CA GLN A 46 6.25 1.38 -13.52
C GLN A 46 4.93 1.49 -12.77
N VAL A 47 3.95 0.63 -13.07
CA VAL A 47 2.69 0.57 -12.33
C VAL A 47 2.91 0.11 -10.89
N ALA A 48 3.78 -0.89 -10.68
CA ALA A 48 4.14 -1.35 -9.33
C ALA A 48 4.88 -0.27 -8.52
N GLU A 49 5.71 0.53 -9.16
CA GLU A 49 6.41 1.65 -8.51
C GLU A 49 5.46 2.80 -8.16
N GLN A 50 4.53 3.14 -9.06
CA GLN A 50 3.50 4.16 -8.82
C GLN A 50 2.55 3.78 -7.67
N THR A 51 2.28 2.48 -7.46
CA THR A 51 1.43 2.03 -6.34
C THR A 51 2.11 2.07 -4.99
N ARG A 52 3.46 2.17 -4.94
CA ARG A 52 4.26 2.26 -3.71
C ARG A 52 4.39 3.69 -3.20
N ALA A 53 4.44 4.67 -4.11
CA ALA A 53 4.48 6.08 -3.73
C ALA A 53 3.14 6.54 -3.18
N PHE A 54 3.17 7.34 -2.12
CA PHE A 54 2.00 8.00 -1.55
C PHE A 54 2.39 9.33 -0.93
N THR A 55 1.41 10.21 -0.82
CA THR A 55 1.60 11.54 -0.23
C THR A 55 0.83 11.67 1.07
N ILE A 56 1.27 12.60 1.91
CA ILE A 56 0.60 13.02 3.14
C ILE A 56 0.61 14.55 3.22
N ALA A 57 -0.08 15.11 4.19
CA ALA A 57 -0.09 16.54 4.46
C ALA A 57 -0.55 17.39 3.27
N SER A 58 -1.69 17.01 2.68
CA SER A 58 -2.25 17.65 1.48
C SER A 58 -1.22 17.70 0.34
N ASP A 59 -0.65 16.54 0.03
CA ASP A 59 0.32 16.32 -1.04
C ASP A 59 1.62 17.15 -0.92
N THR A 60 1.98 17.57 0.29
CA THR A 60 3.24 18.32 0.50
C THR A 60 4.44 17.47 0.85
N LEU A 61 4.20 16.23 1.29
CA LEU A 61 5.23 15.26 1.62
C LEU A 61 4.98 13.95 0.87
N SER A 62 6.04 13.38 0.32
CA SER A 62 6.02 12.12 -0.42
C SER A 62 6.83 11.05 0.30
N LEU A 63 6.29 9.84 0.32
CA LEU A 63 6.92 8.64 0.86
C LEU A 63 6.79 7.49 -0.13
N GLU A 64 7.66 6.49 0.01
CA GLU A 64 7.63 5.29 -0.81
C GLU A 64 7.53 4.05 0.09
N ALA A 65 6.42 3.31 -0.03
CA ALA A 65 6.21 2.08 0.72
C ALA A 65 7.23 1.00 0.29
N PRO A 66 7.71 0.15 1.22
CA PRO A 66 8.59 -0.96 0.90
C PRO A 66 8.00 -1.89 -0.17
N ALA A 67 8.87 -2.54 -0.95
CA ALA A 67 8.45 -3.57 -1.89
C ALA A 67 7.71 -4.70 -1.15
N GLY A 68 6.67 -5.24 -1.79
CA GLY A 68 5.83 -6.30 -1.22
C GLY A 68 4.69 -5.82 -0.29
N TRP A 69 4.69 -4.55 0.13
CA TRP A 69 3.53 -3.99 0.83
C TRP A 69 2.39 -3.75 -0.16
N GLN A 70 1.19 -4.22 0.20
CA GLN A 70 0.03 -4.13 -0.68
C GLN A 70 -0.87 -2.99 -0.24
N ARG A 71 -1.03 -1.98 -1.10
CA ARG A 71 -1.98 -0.90 -0.85
C ARG A 71 -3.40 -1.44 -0.92
N VAL A 72 -4.20 -1.18 0.11
CA VAL A 72 -5.59 -1.63 0.21
C VAL A 72 -6.53 -0.45 0.45
N GLN A 73 -7.81 -0.64 0.14
CA GLN A 73 -8.83 0.37 0.44
C GLN A 73 -9.01 0.45 1.96
N PRO A 74 -8.85 1.65 2.56
CA PRO A 74 -9.10 1.83 3.98
C PRO A 74 -10.56 1.48 4.36
N LYS A 75 -10.73 0.80 5.49
CA LYS A 75 -12.06 0.46 6.01
C LYS A 75 -12.74 1.61 6.76
N SER A 76 -12.01 2.68 7.07
CA SER A 76 -12.47 3.83 7.82
C SER A 76 -12.16 5.11 7.08
N GLY A 77 -13.11 6.05 7.03
CA GLY A 77 -12.95 7.34 6.36
C GLY A 77 -11.93 8.28 7.01
N ILE A 78 -11.41 7.96 8.20
CA ILE A 78 -10.33 8.72 8.85
C ILE A 78 -8.93 8.26 8.43
N VAL A 79 -8.82 7.08 7.80
CA VAL A 79 -7.55 6.55 7.28
C VAL A 79 -7.43 6.97 5.82
N GLU A 80 -6.38 7.71 5.50
CA GLU A 80 -6.12 8.22 4.15
C GLU A 80 -5.44 7.16 3.27
N THR A 81 -4.53 6.40 3.85
CA THR A 81 -3.80 5.34 3.15
C THR A 81 -3.61 4.14 4.06
N GLU A 82 -3.79 2.95 3.51
CA GLU A 82 -3.64 1.70 4.24
C GLU A 82 -2.85 0.70 3.40
N PHE A 83 -1.95 -0.04 4.07
CA PHE A 83 -1.22 -1.16 3.49
C PHE A 83 -1.43 -2.42 4.31
N SER A 84 -1.62 -3.52 3.61
CA SER A 84 -1.53 -4.88 4.11
C SER A 84 -0.11 -5.40 3.91
N ILE A 85 0.51 -5.91 4.95
CA ILE A 85 1.89 -6.38 4.94
C ILE A 85 1.89 -7.89 5.18
N PRO A 86 2.19 -8.69 4.15
CA PRO A 86 2.20 -10.14 4.28
C PRO A 86 3.34 -10.61 5.19
N ALA A 87 3.18 -11.80 5.76
CA ALA A 87 4.28 -12.48 6.42
C ALA A 87 5.42 -12.75 5.42
N ALA A 88 6.66 -12.58 5.85
CA ALA A 88 7.83 -12.91 5.04
C ALA A 88 7.97 -14.42 4.80
N ASP A 89 7.46 -15.24 5.73
CA ASP A 89 7.55 -16.69 5.70
C ASP A 89 6.19 -17.34 5.47
N ALA A 90 6.15 -18.35 4.58
CA ALA A 90 4.93 -19.10 4.24
C ALA A 90 4.28 -19.84 5.44
N GLY A 91 5.03 -20.07 6.53
CA GLY A 91 4.54 -20.77 7.72
C GLY A 91 3.53 -20.00 8.60
N VAL A 92 3.29 -18.73 8.30
CA VAL A 92 2.33 -17.84 9.00
C VAL A 92 1.43 -17.10 8.00
N ALA A 93 1.09 -17.75 6.91
CA ALA A 93 0.40 -17.17 5.75
C ALA A 93 -0.90 -16.41 6.08
N ASP A 94 -1.59 -16.77 7.17
CA ASP A 94 -2.83 -16.11 7.58
C ASP A 94 -2.60 -14.87 8.47
N GLN A 95 -1.35 -14.56 8.81
CA GLN A 95 -1.01 -13.41 9.62
C GLN A 95 -0.54 -12.26 8.73
N ILE A 96 -1.11 -11.10 8.95
CA ILE A 96 -0.76 -9.88 8.22
C ILE A 96 -0.44 -8.75 9.19
N GLY A 97 0.53 -7.93 8.82
CA GLY A 97 0.73 -6.62 9.42
C GLY A 97 -0.18 -5.59 8.75
N ARG A 98 -0.46 -4.51 9.45
CA ARG A 98 -1.28 -3.40 8.96
C ARG A 98 -0.53 -2.09 9.16
N MET A 99 -0.40 -1.30 8.09
CA MET A 99 0.09 0.07 8.18
C MET A 99 -1.00 1.05 7.77
N THR A 100 -1.23 2.05 8.59
CA THR A 100 -2.24 3.10 8.34
C THR A 100 -1.61 4.48 8.40
N VAL A 101 -2.11 5.36 7.56
CA VAL A 101 -1.76 6.79 7.55
C VAL A 101 -3.03 7.60 7.77
N MET A 102 -2.97 8.55 8.68
CA MET A 102 -4.09 9.45 8.95
C MET A 102 -3.60 10.79 9.50
N GLY A 103 -4.32 11.85 9.17
CA GLY A 103 -4.20 13.12 9.89
C GLY A 103 -4.83 13.01 11.28
N ALA A 104 -4.22 13.61 12.29
CA ALA A 104 -4.77 13.60 13.64
C ALA A 104 -4.37 14.85 14.44
N GLY A 105 -5.27 15.23 15.34
CA GLY A 105 -5.05 16.33 16.27
C GLY A 105 -4.40 15.89 17.59
N GLY A 106 -4.19 16.87 18.47
CA GLY A 106 -3.60 16.68 19.79
C GLY A 106 -2.10 16.79 19.81
N SER A 107 -1.50 16.83 21.01
CA SER A 107 -0.05 16.87 21.17
C SER A 107 0.59 15.50 20.88
N VAL A 108 1.85 15.52 20.49
CA VAL A 108 2.67 14.30 20.33
C VAL A 108 2.62 13.45 21.59
N THR A 109 2.89 14.05 22.75
CA THR A 109 2.90 13.35 24.03
C THR A 109 1.57 12.66 24.34
N ALA A 110 0.45 13.37 24.18
CA ALA A 110 -0.87 12.79 24.47
C ALA A 110 -1.20 11.60 23.52
N ASN A 111 -0.75 11.68 22.28
CA ASN A 111 -0.93 10.59 21.33
C ASN A 111 -0.05 9.39 21.65
N VAL A 112 1.21 9.61 21.98
CA VAL A 112 2.15 8.55 22.39
C VAL A 112 1.68 7.88 23.68
N ASP A 113 1.25 8.63 24.70
CA ASP A 113 0.72 8.08 25.96
C ASP A 113 -0.54 7.23 25.71
N ARG A 114 -1.42 7.65 24.78
CA ARG A 114 -2.57 6.84 24.36
C ARG A 114 -2.14 5.53 23.68
N TRP A 115 -1.05 5.54 22.91
CA TRP A 115 -0.53 4.32 22.29
C TRP A 115 0.09 3.38 23.32
N TYR A 116 0.77 3.89 24.36
CA TYR A 116 1.20 3.06 25.49
C TYR A 116 0.04 2.32 26.13
N GLY A 117 -1.11 3.00 26.33
CA GLY A 117 -2.33 2.40 26.87
C GLY A 117 -2.99 1.32 25.99
N GLN A 118 -2.62 1.24 24.71
CA GLN A 118 -3.09 0.17 23.80
C GLN A 118 -2.32 -1.14 23.99
N PHE A 119 -1.24 -1.14 24.76
CA PHE A 119 -0.44 -2.33 25.04
C PHE A 119 -0.40 -2.61 26.55
N SER A 120 -0.28 -3.89 26.87
CA SER A 120 0.08 -4.36 28.21
C SER A 120 1.28 -5.28 28.14
N GLN A 121 2.07 -5.30 29.22
CA GLN A 121 3.24 -6.15 29.28
C GLN A 121 2.91 -7.46 29.99
N PRO A 122 3.43 -8.61 29.53
CA PRO A 122 3.17 -9.92 30.17
C PRO A 122 3.66 -9.99 31.62
N ASP A 123 4.72 -9.23 31.95
CA ASP A 123 5.30 -9.14 33.27
C ASP A 123 4.65 -8.08 34.19
N GLY A 124 3.60 -7.41 33.72
CA GLY A 124 2.89 -6.34 34.42
C GLY A 124 3.64 -5.01 34.48
N SER A 125 4.82 -4.90 33.84
CA SER A 125 5.58 -3.65 33.79
C SER A 125 4.87 -2.59 32.91
N SER A 126 5.32 -1.34 33.05
CA SER A 126 4.79 -0.24 32.24
C SER A 126 5.25 -0.38 30.78
N THR A 127 4.30 -0.30 29.82
CA THR A 127 4.63 -0.23 28.40
C THR A 127 5.51 0.98 28.07
N LYS A 128 5.32 2.10 28.76
CA LYS A 128 6.14 3.31 28.61
C LYS A 128 7.63 3.06 28.90
N GLU A 129 7.95 2.25 29.90
CA GLU A 129 9.32 1.91 30.25
C GLU A 129 10.00 0.97 29.25
N LYS A 130 9.23 0.17 28.56
CA LYS A 130 9.72 -0.77 27.51
C LYS A 130 9.78 -0.12 26.14
N ALA A 131 9.07 0.98 25.94
CA ALA A 131 8.96 1.66 24.66
C ALA A 131 10.27 2.37 24.28
N VAL A 132 10.58 2.36 22.98
CA VAL A 132 11.67 3.18 22.44
C VAL A 132 11.07 4.34 21.66
N THR A 133 11.47 5.55 22.03
CA THR A 133 11.04 6.78 21.35
C THR A 133 12.24 7.58 20.88
N LYS A 134 12.21 8.05 19.64
CA LYS A 134 13.29 8.87 19.01
C LYS A 134 12.67 10.00 18.23
N THR A 135 13.23 11.20 18.32
CA THR A 135 12.81 12.34 17.50
C THR A 135 13.87 12.67 16.47
N LEU A 136 13.43 12.92 15.22
CA LEU A 136 14.25 13.26 14.06
C LEU A 136 13.76 14.55 13.43
N LYS A 137 14.59 15.15 12.58
CA LYS A 137 14.20 16.25 11.67
C LYS A 137 14.30 15.75 10.23
N LEU A 138 13.17 15.62 9.54
CA LEU A 138 13.08 15.08 8.19
C LEU A 138 12.19 15.97 7.33
N ALA A 139 12.62 16.31 6.13
CA ALA A 139 11.86 17.16 5.18
C ALA A 139 11.28 18.45 5.81
N GLY A 140 12.00 19.07 6.75
CA GLY A 140 11.54 20.27 7.46
C GLY A 140 10.53 20.03 8.59
N CYS A 141 10.14 18.77 8.86
CA CYS A 141 9.22 18.37 9.90
C CYS A 141 9.95 17.79 11.12
N SER A 142 9.33 17.89 12.31
CA SER A 142 9.70 17.08 13.47
C SER A 142 9.01 15.73 13.36
N VAL A 143 9.75 14.63 13.48
CA VAL A 143 9.22 13.28 13.37
C VAL A 143 9.54 12.49 14.62
N THR A 144 8.51 12.08 15.35
CA THR A 144 8.66 11.23 16.54
C THR A 144 8.40 9.78 16.17
N LEU A 145 9.44 8.96 16.22
CA LEU A 145 9.35 7.51 16.03
C LEU A 145 9.05 6.84 17.37
N VAL A 146 8.19 5.84 17.36
CA VAL A 146 7.79 5.07 18.53
C VAL A 146 7.81 3.59 18.20
N ASP A 147 8.40 2.78 19.06
CA ASP A 147 8.50 1.32 18.95
C ASP A 147 7.94 0.69 20.22
N LEU A 148 6.86 -0.05 20.10
CA LEU A 148 6.13 -0.69 21.20
C LEU A 148 5.97 -2.18 20.93
N SER A 149 6.04 -3.00 21.97
CA SER A 149 5.70 -4.43 21.91
C SER A 149 4.94 -4.87 23.16
N GLY A 150 4.23 -6.00 23.05
CA GLY A 150 3.46 -6.57 24.16
C GLY A 150 2.14 -7.18 23.69
N THR A 151 1.18 -7.29 24.60
CA THR A 151 -0.20 -7.67 24.25
C THR A 151 -0.97 -6.43 23.79
N PHE A 152 -1.36 -6.40 22.54
CA PHE A 152 -2.12 -5.30 21.93
C PHE A 152 -3.61 -5.47 22.18
N LYS A 153 -4.26 -4.43 22.68
CA LYS A 153 -5.70 -4.34 22.85
C LYS A 153 -6.35 -3.91 21.53
N ASP A 154 -6.68 -4.88 20.70
CA ASP A 154 -7.33 -4.66 19.42
C ASP A 154 -8.83 -4.32 19.61
N MET A 155 -9.26 -3.24 18.98
CA MET A 155 -10.66 -2.80 18.94
C MET A 155 -11.13 -2.76 17.48
N PRO A 156 -11.61 -3.89 16.92
CA PRO A 156 -11.90 -4.01 15.49
C PRO A 156 -12.89 -2.97 14.94
N GLY A 157 -13.78 -2.45 15.76
CA GLY A 157 -14.72 -1.37 15.39
C GLY A 157 -14.18 0.04 15.63
N GLY A 158 -12.96 0.16 16.14
CA GLY A 158 -12.39 1.43 16.59
C GLY A 158 -12.84 1.82 18.01
N PRO A 159 -12.20 2.82 18.62
CA PRO A 159 -12.39 3.17 20.03
C PRO A 159 -13.79 3.72 20.36
N PHE A 160 -14.55 4.12 19.34
CA PHE A 160 -15.90 4.71 19.50
C PHE A 160 -17.03 3.72 19.17
N ALA A 161 -16.73 2.52 18.70
CA ALA A 161 -17.76 1.57 18.27
C ALA A 161 -18.36 0.74 19.42
N GLY A 162 -17.92 0.92 20.67
CA GLY A 162 -18.46 0.22 21.85
C GLY A 162 -18.24 -1.31 21.85
N GLY A 163 -17.37 -1.81 20.96
CA GLY A 163 -17.05 -3.23 20.84
C GLY A 163 -16.14 -3.73 21.95
N LYS A 164 -16.12 -5.06 22.16
CA LYS A 164 -15.17 -5.69 23.06
C LYS A 164 -13.76 -5.60 22.48
N SER A 165 -12.78 -5.25 23.32
CA SER A 165 -11.38 -5.38 22.96
C SER A 165 -10.97 -6.84 22.87
N ILE A 166 -10.10 -7.16 21.92
CA ILE A 166 -9.51 -8.49 21.76
C ILE A 166 -8.03 -8.35 22.07
N ASP A 167 -7.56 -9.12 23.05
CA ASP A 167 -6.14 -9.14 23.39
C ASP A 167 -5.37 -9.95 22.35
N ARG A 168 -4.35 -9.30 21.75
CA ARG A 168 -3.43 -9.88 20.77
C ARG A 168 -2.04 -9.99 21.39
N PRO A 169 -1.66 -11.14 21.94
CA PRO A 169 -0.32 -11.32 22.48
C PRO A 169 0.76 -11.24 21.39
N ASP A 170 1.99 -10.93 21.78
CA ASP A 170 3.17 -10.89 20.90
C ASP A 170 3.03 -9.94 19.71
N TYR A 171 2.30 -8.85 19.89
CA TYR A 171 2.19 -7.78 18.91
C TYR A 171 3.30 -6.75 19.08
N ARG A 172 3.62 -6.07 17.99
CA ARG A 172 4.51 -4.91 17.95
C ARG A 172 3.89 -3.81 17.11
N MET A 173 4.21 -2.57 17.44
CA MET A 173 3.86 -1.39 16.66
C MET A 173 5.09 -0.52 16.46
N LEU A 174 5.37 -0.18 15.22
CA LEU A 174 6.25 0.91 14.82
C LEU A 174 5.36 2.06 14.36
N ALA A 175 5.59 3.24 14.92
CA ALA A 175 4.80 4.40 14.54
C ALA A 175 5.68 5.63 14.33
N ALA A 176 5.21 6.54 13.47
CA ALA A 176 5.79 7.87 13.30
C ALA A 176 4.70 8.92 13.45
N ILE A 177 4.99 9.98 14.21
CA ILE A 177 4.21 11.21 14.23
C ILE A 177 4.99 12.26 13.47
N VAL A 178 4.46 12.73 12.36
CA VAL A 178 5.03 13.81 11.55
C VAL A 178 4.30 15.10 11.89
N GLU A 179 5.00 16.03 12.55
CA GLU A 179 4.49 17.36 12.87
C GLU A 179 4.75 18.28 11.70
N THR A 180 3.71 18.53 10.88
CA THR A 180 3.84 19.39 9.70
C THR A 180 3.61 20.85 10.08
N PRO A 181 4.30 21.81 9.43
CA PRO A 181 4.14 23.22 9.77
C PRO A 181 2.75 23.81 9.51
N LYS A 182 1.97 23.21 8.60
CA LYS A 182 0.70 23.79 8.11
C LYS A 182 -0.49 22.84 8.14
N SER A 183 -0.26 21.53 8.09
CA SER A 183 -1.33 20.52 7.91
C SER A 183 -1.60 19.69 9.18
N GLY A 184 -1.04 20.11 10.33
CA GLY A 184 -1.19 19.36 11.59
C GLY A 184 -0.31 18.12 11.66
N ASN A 185 -0.68 17.18 12.51
CA ASN A 185 0.07 15.96 12.73
C ASN A 185 -0.43 14.84 11.83
N TYR A 186 0.50 14.04 11.30
CA TYR A 186 0.20 12.82 10.56
C TYR A 186 0.76 11.61 11.31
N PHE A 187 -0.06 10.57 11.41
CA PHE A 187 0.30 9.32 12.06
C PHE A 187 0.50 8.23 11.03
N LEU A 188 1.67 7.64 11.03
CA LEU A 188 1.99 6.43 10.30
C LEU A 188 2.11 5.32 11.34
N LYS A 189 1.19 4.35 11.35
CA LYS A 189 1.17 3.25 12.33
C LYS A 189 1.28 1.92 11.61
N PHE A 190 2.39 1.23 11.78
CA PHE A 190 2.60 -0.15 11.35
C PHE A 190 2.53 -1.07 12.57
N TYR A 191 1.55 -1.96 12.61
CA TYR A 191 1.34 -2.86 13.73
C TYR A 191 0.85 -4.24 13.27
N GLY A 192 1.05 -5.24 14.10
CA GLY A 192 0.68 -6.62 13.83
C GLY A 192 1.46 -7.60 14.69
N PRO A 193 1.42 -8.90 14.35
CA PRO A 193 2.27 -9.91 14.99
C PRO A 193 3.73 -9.49 15.01
N GLY A 194 4.39 -9.61 16.15
CA GLY A 194 5.74 -9.09 16.38
C GLY A 194 6.77 -9.58 15.38
N LYS A 195 6.66 -10.84 14.93
CA LYS A 195 7.54 -11.41 13.89
C LYS A 195 7.41 -10.69 12.54
N ILE A 196 6.18 -10.35 12.12
CA ILE A 196 5.93 -9.63 10.88
C ILE A 196 6.48 -8.21 10.99
N VAL A 197 6.17 -7.50 12.08
CA VAL A 197 6.67 -6.14 12.28
C VAL A 197 8.20 -6.12 12.35
N ALA A 198 8.82 -7.12 12.98
CA ALA A 198 10.28 -7.25 13.04
C ALA A 198 10.90 -7.45 11.66
N ALA A 199 10.33 -8.34 10.83
CA ALA A 199 10.82 -8.61 9.47
C ALA A 199 10.76 -7.38 8.55
N HIS A 200 9.81 -6.47 8.77
CA HIS A 200 9.61 -5.27 7.96
C HIS A 200 10.05 -3.96 8.64
N ALA A 201 10.71 -4.04 9.81
CA ALA A 201 11.06 -2.87 10.62
C ALA A 201 12.01 -1.90 9.90
N ASP A 202 13.02 -2.42 9.21
CA ASP A 202 13.98 -1.59 8.48
C ASP A 202 13.33 -0.94 7.26
N GLY A 203 12.42 -1.65 6.58
CA GLY A 203 11.61 -1.08 5.50
C GLY A 203 10.75 0.09 5.96
N PHE A 204 10.09 -0.03 7.11
CA PHE A 204 9.32 1.06 7.71
C PHE A 204 10.21 2.27 8.05
N ARG A 205 11.38 2.04 8.67
CA ARG A 205 12.32 3.12 8.98
C ARG A 205 12.82 3.80 7.73
N THR A 206 13.26 3.03 6.73
CA THR A 206 13.72 3.56 5.44
C THR A 206 12.65 4.40 4.76
N MET A 207 11.38 3.93 4.76
CA MET A 207 10.25 4.68 4.22
C MET A 207 10.07 6.03 4.93
N VAL A 208 10.10 6.06 6.26
CA VAL A 208 9.93 7.30 7.03
C VAL A 208 11.13 8.23 6.87
N GLU A 209 12.35 7.70 6.96
CA GLU A 209 13.59 8.48 6.82
C GLU A 209 13.81 9.01 5.39
N GLY A 210 13.28 8.29 4.39
CA GLY A 210 13.27 8.69 2.98
C GLY A 210 12.18 9.69 2.61
N MET A 211 11.39 10.18 3.57
CA MET A 211 10.36 11.19 3.32
C MET A 211 10.96 12.47 2.76
N VAL A 212 10.39 12.97 1.67
CA VAL A 212 10.84 14.20 1.00
C VAL A 212 9.68 15.17 0.80
N ALA A 213 9.99 16.45 0.59
CA ALA A 213 8.99 17.39 0.11
C ALA A 213 8.49 16.95 -1.27
N ALA A 214 7.18 16.84 -1.43
CA ALA A 214 6.61 16.52 -2.73
C ALA A 214 6.90 17.66 -3.70
N GLY A 215 7.45 17.33 -4.87
CA GLY A 215 7.67 18.30 -5.95
C GLY A 215 6.33 18.88 -6.39
N LYS A 216 6.30 20.20 -6.56
CA LYS A 216 5.17 20.90 -7.19
C LYS A 216 5.22 20.70 -8.68
#